data_1421b3a4d96adda68403c354386eb6fb
#
_entry.id   1421b3a4d96adda68403c354386eb6fb
#
_cell.length_a   1.000
_cell.length_b   1.000
_cell.length_c   1.000
_cell.angle_alpha   90.00
_cell.angle_beta   90.00
_cell.angle_gamma   90.00
#
_symmetry.space_group_name_H-M   'P 1'
#
loop_
_entity.id
_entity.type
_entity.pdbx_description
1 polymer ?
#
loop_
_entity_poly.entity_id
_entity_poly.type
_entity_poly.pdbx_seq_one_letter_code
_entity_poly.pdbx_strand_id
1 'polypeptide(L)'
;MTTYFQDDVLDLLNDGEYDSANDFLCEEIPTMVRRMNKAVKKLADLLDEVKLTFPDATFYTASGGLCLMLGASHSNDGDPQRDLIAMSYGDIISIGDGDF
;
A
#
# COMPACT_ATOMS: atom_id res chain seq x y z
N MET A 1 -17.93 4.62 -19.03
CA MET A 1 -16.71 4.03 -18.44
C MET A 1 -16.85 2.51 -18.42
N THR A 2 -15.84 1.82 -18.90
CA THR A 2 -15.83 0.35 -18.90
C THR A 2 -15.34 -0.16 -17.55
N THR A 3 -15.94 -1.22 -17.05
CA THR A 3 -15.55 -1.86 -15.80
C THR A 3 -14.92 -3.21 -16.12
N TYR A 4 -13.76 -3.47 -15.50
CA TYR A 4 -13.02 -4.71 -15.68
C TYR A 4 -12.92 -5.44 -14.34
N PHE A 5 -13.47 -6.64 -14.27
CA PHE A 5 -13.29 -7.51 -13.11
C PHE A 5 -11.97 -8.27 -13.24
N GLN A 6 -11.53 -8.93 -12.19
CA GLN A 6 -10.26 -9.66 -12.17
C GLN A 6 -10.11 -10.62 -13.36
N ASP A 7 -11.15 -11.38 -13.65
CA ASP A 7 -11.10 -12.37 -14.74
C ASP A 7 -10.94 -11.69 -16.11
N ASP A 8 -11.55 -10.53 -16.30
CA ASP A 8 -11.41 -9.74 -17.53
C ASP A 8 -9.96 -9.29 -17.70
N VAL A 9 -9.34 -8.82 -16.60
CA VAL A 9 -7.94 -8.38 -16.62
C VAL A 9 -7.02 -9.55 -16.96
N LEU A 10 -7.20 -10.69 -16.31
CA LEU A 10 -6.39 -11.88 -16.57
C LEU A 10 -6.52 -12.35 -18.01
N ASP A 11 -7.72 -12.35 -18.57
CA ASP A 11 -7.96 -12.75 -19.95
C ASP A 11 -7.23 -11.86 -20.94
N LEU A 12 -7.29 -10.53 -20.74
CA LEU A 12 -6.63 -9.58 -21.61
C LEU A 12 -5.10 -9.67 -21.54
N LEU A 13 -4.57 -9.93 -20.34
CA LEU A 13 -3.13 -10.15 -20.16
C LEU A 13 -2.68 -11.45 -20.83
N ASN A 14 -3.46 -12.52 -20.68
CA ASN A 14 -3.15 -13.81 -21.28
C ASN A 14 -3.25 -13.77 -22.82
N ASP A 15 -4.15 -12.95 -23.37
CA ASP A 15 -4.32 -12.79 -24.80
C ASP A 15 -3.23 -11.89 -25.43
N GLY A 16 -2.37 -11.30 -24.63
CA GLY A 16 -1.29 -10.44 -25.11
C GLY A 16 -1.72 -9.02 -25.49
N GLU A 17 -2.94 -8.62 -25.12
CA GLU A 17 -3.43 -7.26 -25.39
C GLU A 17 -2.60 -6.20 -24.66
N TYR A 18 -2.05 -6.55 -23.50
CA TYR A 18 -1.18 -5.70 -22.70
C TYR A 18 0.01 -6.51 -22.18
N ASP A 19 1.19 -5.89 -22.14
CA ASP A 19 2.39 -6.55 -21.64
C ASP A 19 2.36 -6.74 -20.12
N SER A 20 1.65 -5.85 -19.41
CA SER A 20 1.59 -5.89 -17.96
C SER A 20 0.30 -5.23 -17.45
N ALA A 21 -0.02 -5.46 -16.19
CA ALA A 21 -1.12 -4.78 -15.52
C ALA A 21 -0.89 -3.26 -15.48
N ASN A 22 0.36 -2.82 -15.36
CA ASN A 22 0.70 -1.40 -15.38
C ASN A 22 0.34 -0.78 -16.74
N ASP A 23 0.68 -1.44 -17.85
CA ASP A 23 0.34 -0.94 -19.18
C ASP A 23 -1.17 -0.81 -19.35
N PHE A 24 -1.92 -1.78 -18.84
CA PHE A 24 -3.37 -1.75 -18.90
C PHE A 24 -3.91 -0.57 -18.09
N LEU A 25 -3.44 -0.39 -16.87
CA LEU A 25 -3.84 0.74 -16.02
C LEU A 25 -3.54 2.07 -16.70
N CYS A 26 -2.36 2.22 -17.28
CA CYS A 26 -1.94 3.45 -17.96
C CYS A 26 -2.81 3.77 -19.19
N GLU A 27 -3.26 2.74 -19.89
CA GLU A 27 -4.16 2.91 -21.04
C GLU A 27 -5.53 3.42 -20.57
N GLU A 28 -6.09 2.82 -19.53
CA GLU A 28 -7.44 3.14 -19.06
C GLU A 28 -7.49 4.41 -18.21
N ILE A 29 -6.48 4.65 -17.37
CA ILE A 29 -6.41 5.81 -16.49
C ILE A 29 -5.00 6.43 -16.59
N PRO A 30 -4.74 7.24 -17.65
CA PRO A 30 -3.38 7.72 -17.96
C PRO A 30 -2.71 8.53 -16.84
N THR A 31 -3.48 9.15 -15.97
CA THR A 31 -2.93 10.00 -14.91
C THR A 31 -2.70 9.28 -13.59
N MET A 32 -3.10 7.99 -13.49
CA MET A 32 -3.14 7.30 -12.20
C MET A 32 -1.75 7.08 -11.61
N VAL A 33 -0.78 6.61 -12.41
CA VAL A 33 0.58 6.35 -11.92
C VAL A 33 1.19 7.62 -11.33
N ARG A 34 1.05 8.75 -12.02
CA ARG A 34 1.55 10.03 -11.53
C ARG A 34 0.88 10.43 -10.21
N ARG A 35 -0.44 10.26 -10.12
CA ARG A 35 -1.18 10.61 -8.89
C ARG A 35 -0.81 9.71 -7.73
N MET A 36 -0.65 8.41 -8.00
CA MET A 36 -0.21 7.46 -6.96
C MET A 36 1.20 7.80 -6.48
N ASN A 37 2.11 8.12 -7.39
CA ASN A 37 3.48 8.48 -7.02
C ASN A 37 3.50 9.72 -6.12
N LYS A 38 2.65 10.71 -6.41
CA LYS A 38 2.52 11.89 -5.54
C LYS A 38 2.01 11.53 -4.16
N ALA A 39 0.98 10.68 -4.08
CA ALA A 39 0.41 10.27 -2.81
C ALA A 39 1.42 9.47 -1.97
N VAL A 40 2.14 8.56 -2.60
CA VAL A 40 3.17 7.75 -1.93
C VAL A 40 4.31 8.64 -1.42
N LYS A 41 4.74 9.61 -2.24
CA LYS A 41 5.77 10.56 -1.81
C LYS A 41 5.30 11.37 -0.60
N LYS A 42 4.04 11.78 -0.58
CA LYS A 42 3.49 12.50 0.57
C LYS A 42 3.50 11.65 1.83
N LEU A 43 3.15 10.36 1.71
CA LEU A 43 3.25 9.43 2.85
C LEU A 43 4.68 9.28 3.34
N ALA A 44 5.64 9.19 2.41
CA ALA A 44 7.05 9.10 2.76
C ALA A 44 7.53 10.34 3.50
N ASP A 45 7.13 11.52 3.02
CA ASP A 45 7.50 12.79 3.66
C ASP A 45 6.89 12.90 5.06
N LEU A 46 5.65 12.45 5.26
CA LEU A 46 5.00 12.44 6.56
C LEU A 46 5.72 11.49 7.53
N LEU A 47 6.13 10.32 7.05
CA LEU A 47 6.89 9.39 7.88
C LEU A 47 8.24 9.98 8.28
N ASP A 48 8.94 10.64 7.36
CA ASP A 48 10.21 11.31 7.66
C ASP A 48 10.04 12.35 8.76
N GLU A 49 8.93 13.10 8.73
CA GLU A 49 8.60 14.08 9.78
C GLU A 49 8.37 13.40 11.13
N VAL A 50 7.61 12.31 11.15
CA VAL A 50 7.38 11.53 12.39
C VAL A 50 8.72 11.02 12.94
N LYS A 51 9.63 10.58 12.08
CA LYS A 51 10.91 10.01 12.48
C LYS A 51 11.86 11.05 13.07
N LEU A 52 11.60 12.33 12.91
CA LEU A 52 12.37 13.38 13.63
C LEU A 52 12.18 13.27 15.14
N THR A 53 11.00 12.84 15.58
CA THR A 53 10.69 12.66 17.01
C THR A 53 10.74 11.19 17.42
N PHE A 54 10.32 10.29 16.53
CA PHE A 54 10.25 8.85 16.77
C PHE A 54 11.10 8.11 15.71
N PRO A 55 12.44 8.04 15.90
CA PRO A 55 13.34 7.50 14.86
C PRO A 55 13.02 6.08 14.40
N ASP A 56 12.38 5.28 15.23
CA ASP A 56 12.04 3.90 14.90
C ASP A 56 10.66 3.75 14.27
N ALA A 57 9.96 4.86 13.98
CA ALA A 57 8.65 4.82 13.38
C ALA A 57 8.67 4.17 12.00
N THR A 58 7.60 3.46 11.68
CA THR A 58 7.45 2.78 10.39
C THR A 58 5.98 2.61 10.05
N PHE A 59 5.69 2.42 8.77
CA PHE A 59 4.39 1.94 8.33
C PHE A 59 4.38 0.42 8.37
N TYR A 60 3.23 -0.14 8.73
CA TYR A 60 3.03 -1.59 8.79
C TYR A 60 1.62 -1.94 8.31
N THR A 61 1.50 -3.05 7.60
CA THR A 61 0.18 -3.53 7.17
C THR A 61 -0.25 -4.68 8.07
N ALA A 62 -1.43 -4.54 8.67
CA ALA A 62 -2.00 -5.57 9.53
C ALA A 62 -3.52 -5.49 9.47
N SER A 63 -4.18 -6.66 9.50
CA SER A 63 -5.64 -6.74 9.50
C SER A 63 -6.29 -6.03 8.32
N GLY A 64 -5.64 -6.07 7.16
CA GLY A 64 -6.14 -5.46 5.93
C GLY A 64 -6.02 -3.95 5.86
N GLY A 65 -5.25 -3.32 6.73
CA GLY A 65 -5.11 -1.88 6.77
C GLY A 65 -3.68 -1.40 6.96
N LEU A 66 -3.50 -0.10 6.80
CA LEU A 66 -2.22 0.58 7.01
C LEU A 66 -2.16 1.12 8.44
N CYS A 67 -1.08 0.82 9.14
CA CYS A 67 -0.82 1.34 10.48
C CYS A 67 0.45 2.18 10.49
N LEU A 68 0.43 3.28 11.26
CA LEU A 68 1.65 4.00 11.60
C LEU A 68 2.07 3.53 13.00
N MET A 69 3.26 2.95 13.09
CA MET A 69 3.81 2.45 14.34
C MET A 69 4.99 3.31 14.78
N LEU A 70 5.12 3.51 16.07
CA LEU A 70 6.23 4.29 16.63
C LEU A 70 7.48 3.42 16.90
N GLY A 71 7.44 2.17 16.49
CA GLY A 71 8.55 1.23 16.57
C GLY A 71 8.23 -0.05 15.82
N ALA A 72 9.02 -1.10 16.03
CA ALA A 72 8.86 -2.37 15.33
C ALA A 72 7.52 -3.05 15.63
N SER A 73 6.97 -3.73 14.63
CA SER A 73 5.68 -4.44 14.76
C SER A 73 5.74 -5.59 15.76
N HIS A 74 6.92 -6.18 15.93
CA HIS A 74 7.14 -7.32 16.81
C HIS A 74 8.43 -7.12 17.62
N SER A 75 8.43 -7.64 18.85
CA SER A 75 9.64 -7.66 19.67
C SER A 75 10.65 -8.67 19.13
N ASN A 76 11.85 -8.68 19.73
CA ASN A 76 12.88 -9.67 19.38
C ASN A 76 12.43 -11.11 19.62
N ASP A 77 11.47 -11.30 20.52
CA ASP A 77 10.90 -12.62 20.83
C ASP A 77 9.73 -12.98 19.91
N GLY A 78 9.37 -12.10 18.97
CA GLY A 78 8.28 -12.35 18.04
C GLY A 78 6.90 -11.94 18.53
N ASP A 79 6.79 -11.31 19.69
CA ASP A 79 5.52 -10.85 20.25
C ASP A 79 5.04 -9.58 19.53
N PRO A 80 3.74 -9.49 19.16
CA PRO A 80 3.19 -8.27 18.58
C PRO A 80 3.30 -7.08 19.54
N GLN A 81 3.74 -5.94 19.01
CA GLN A 81 3.87 -4.71 19.79
C GLN A 81 2.74 -3.73 19.47
N ARG A 82 1.52 -4.14 19.76
CA ARG A 82 0.31 -3.37 19.45
C ARG A 82 0.24 -2.02 20.16
N ASP A 83 0.88 -1.89 21.29
CA ASP A 83 0.94 -0.63 22.03
C ASP A 83 1.66 0.47 21.27
N LEU A 84 2.46 0.12 20.27
CA LEU A 84 3.18 1.07 19.44
C LEU A 84 2.38 1.59 18.25
N ILE A 85 1.17 1.09 18.03
CA ILE A 85 0.30 1.57 16.95
C ILE A 85 -0.24 2.95 17.32
N ALA A 86 0.21 3.96 16.57
CA ALA A 86 -0.26 5.33 16.77
C ALA A 86 -1.54 5.62 15.98
N MET A 87 -1.65 5.06 14.79
CA MET A 87 -2.80 5.28 13.88
C MET A 87 -3.06 4.01 13.09
N SER A 88 -4.33 3.73 12.77
CA SER A 88 -4.73 2.59 11.96
C SER A 88 -5.84 3.00 10.99
N TYR A 89 -5.72 2.58 9.72
CA TYR A 89 -6.60 3.03 8.63
C TYR A 89 -7.24 1.87 7.85
N GLY A 90 -7.59 0.80 8.53
CA GLY A 90 -8.18 -0.37 7.88
C GLY A 90 -9.49 -0.11 7.16
N ASP A 91 -10.31 0.83 7.65
CA ASP A 91 -11.63 1.11 7.07
C ASP A 91 -11.59 2.10 5.90
N ILE A 92 -10.48 2.81 5.71
CA ILE A 92 -10.36 3.86 4.69
C ILE A 92 -9.64 3.35 3.46
N ILE A 93 -8.60 2.55 3.66
CA ILE A 93 -7.76 2.04 2.58
C ILE A 93 -7.82 0.51 2.62
N SER A 94 -8.18 -0.10 1.48
CA SER A 94 -8.16 -1.55 1.36
C SER A 94 -6.75 -2.01 1.01
N ILE A 95 -6.12 -2.73 1.92
CA ILE A 95 -4.76 -3.25 1.74
C ILE A 95 -4.77 -4.73 2.08
N GLY A 96 -4.38 -5.56 1.10
CA GLY A 96 -4.21 -6.98 1.34
C GLY A 96 -2.91 -7.27 2.09
N ASP A 97 -2.92 -8.30 2.91
CA ASP A 97 -1.74 -8.78 3.63
C ASP A 97 -1.22 -10.04 2.96
N GLY A 98 0.07 -10.24 3.01
CA GLY A 98 0.66 -11.49 2.56
C GLY A 98 1.93 -11.32 1.74
N ASP A 99 2.57 -12.45 1.44
CA ASP A 99 3.80 -12.52 0.65
C ASP A 99 3.50 -13.05 -0.74
N PHE A 100 4.24 -12.54 -1.71
CA PHE A 100 4.24 -13.13 -3.04
C PHE A 100 5.28 -14.22 -3.17
#